data_87a58fb688a4095b7cea559618cf6e51
#
_entry.id   87a58fb688a4095b7cea559618cf6e51
#
_cell.length_a   1.000
_cell.length_b   1.000
_cell.length_c   1.000
_cell.angle_alpha   90.00
_cell.angle_beta   90.00
_cell.angle_gamma   90.00
#
_symmetry.space_group_name_H-M   'P 1'
#
loop_
_entity.id
_entity.type
_entity.pdbx_description
1 polymer ?
#
loop_
_entity_poly.entity_id
_entity_poly.type
_entity_poly.pdbx_seq_one_letter_code
_entity_poly.pdbx_strand_id
1 'polypeptide(L)'
;ADYTAISREDYLKELERLDIEVGKKNNLGEIKSFVLLQVLSVMLGEQIYVFCSDDRNARNGATNFEDVRCISLVSVFSRLKEEANWTFEDAEPYIESLIAFYQDHHQTTFRVMEASEVRRLQRIPCRQVLQEIFNGKFIELKNGMLRYKR
;
A
#
# COMPACT_ATOMS: atom_id res chain seq x y z
N ALA A 1 24.03 11.25 -5.09
CA ALA A 1 23.64 10.54 -6.30
C ALA A 1 22.14 10.73 -6.56
N ASP A 2 21.77 10.92 -7.81
CA ASP A 2 20.38 11.02 -8.20
C ASP A 2 19.83 9.61 -8.47
N TYR A 3 19.02 9.11 -7.53
CA TYR A 3 18.37 7.80 -7.64
C TYR A 3 17.01 7.85 -8.33
N THR A 4 16.58 9.02 -8.81
CA THR A 4 15.29 9.16 -9.51
C THR A 4 15.35 8.72 -10.95
N ALA A 5 16.56 8.68 -11.55
CA ALA A 5 16.81 8.24 -12.93
C ALA A 5 17.46 6.85 -12.93
N ILE A 6 16.65 5.83 -13.23
CA ILE A 6 17.17 4.49 -13.55
C ILE A 6 17.51 4.44 -15.04
N SER A 7 18.66 3.84 -15.41
CA SER A 7 18.99 3.68 -16.82
C SER A 7 17.98 2.77 -17.50
N ARG A 8 17.75 3.01 -18.80
CA ARG A 8 16.86 2.14 -19.59
C ARG A 8 17.35 0.69 -19.60
N GLU A 9 18.65 0.51 -19.63
CA GLU A 9 19.26 -0.82 -19.65
C GLU A 9 19.00 -1.57 -18.33
N ASP A 10 19.19 -0.92 -17.20
CA ASP A 10 18.91 -1.52 -15.89
C ASP A 10 17.43 -1.83 -15.71
N TYR A 11 16.58 -0.95 -16.19
CA TYR A 11 15.13 -1.15 -16.19
C TYR A 11 14.73 -2.38 -17.01
N LEU A 12 15.26 -2.52 -18.23
CA LEU A 12 14.96 -3.66 -19.10
C LEU A 12 15.50 -4.97 -18.52
N LYS A 13 16.71 -4.97 -17.96
CA LYS A 13 17.27 -6.14 -17.27
C LYS A 13 16.41 -6.58 -16.11
N GLU A 14 15.90 -5.65 -15.32
CA GLU A 14 15.06 -5.97 -14.18
C GLU A 14 13.68 -6.50 -14.62
N LEU A 15 13.10 -5.95 -15.68
CA LEU A 15 11.86 -6.49 -16.26
C LEU A 15 12.04 -7.92 -16.77
N GLU A 16 13.16 -8.17 -17.44
CA GLU A 16 13.51 -9.52 -17.94
C GLU A 16 13.66 -10.49 -16.78
N ARG A 17 14.38 -10.11 -15.71
CA ARG A 17 14.55 -10.91 -14.50
C ARG A 17 13.22 -11.26 -13.85
N LEU A 18 12.24 -10.35 -13.88
CA LEU A 18 10.92 -10.51 -13.27
C LEU A 18 9.90 -11.14 -14.23
N ASP A 19 10.31 -11.50 -15.46
CA ASP A 19 9.44 -12.06 -16.48
C ASP A 19 8.21 -11.17 -16.80
N ILE A 20 8.45 -9.88 -16.84
CA ILE A 20 7.40 -8.88 -17.15
C ILE A 20 7.50 -8.50 -18.62
N GLU A 21 6.40 -8.67 -19.37
CA GLU A 21 6.32 -8.26 -20.76
C GLU A 21 6.47 -6.74 -20.93
N VAL A 22 7.52 -6.34 -21.67
CA VAL A 22 7.71 -4.96 -22.09
C VAL A 22 6.72 -4.63 -23.21
N GLY A 23 5.84 -3.69 -23.00
CA GLY A 23 4.87 -3.25 -24.02
C GLY A 23 3.41 -3.36 -23.61
N LYS A 24 3.10 -4.00 -22.50
CA LYS A 24 1.78 -3.85 -21.86
C LYS A 24 1.67 -2.43 -21.34
N LYS A 25 0.72 -1.67 -21.89
CA LYS A 25 0.60 -0.23 -21.63
C LYS A 25 -0.02 0.12 -20.29
N ASN A 26 -0.71 -0.84 -19.64
CA ASN A 26 -1.41 -0.61 -18.39
C ASN A 26 -0.44 -0.64 -17.21
N ASN A 27 -0.51 0.38 -16.36
CA ASN A 27 0.27 0.50 -15.13
C ASN A 27 1.79 0.60 -15.33
N LEU A 28 2.23 1.15 -16.46
CA LEU A 28 3.66 1.31 -16.73
C LEU A 28 4.38 2.20 -15.70
N GLY A 29 3.69 3.24 -15.20
CA GLY A 29 4.21 4.11 -14.16
C GLY A 29 4.46 3.37 -12.85
N GLU A 30 3.51 2.54 -12.44
CA GLU A 30 3.62 1.71 -11.25
C GLU A 30 4.73 0.67 -11.39
N ILE A 31 4.81 -0.01 -12.53
CA ILE A 31 5.88 -0.98 -12.80
C ILE A 31 7.25 -0.31 -12.73
N LYS A 32 7.41 0.87 -13.32
CA LYS A 32 8.67 1.65 -13.21
C LYS A 32 9.00 1.99 -11.77
N SER A 33 8.01 2.37 -10.98
CA SER A 33 8.20 2.67 -9.55
C SER A 33 8.67 1.44 -8.78
N PHE A 34 8.08 0.29 -9.03
CA PHE A 34 8.47 -0.96 -8.37
C PHE A 34 9.89 -1.38 -8.75
N VAL A 35 10.23 -1.31 -10.04
CA VAL A 35 11.59 -1.61 -10.51
C VAL A 35 12.60 -0.64 -9.90
N LEU A 36 12.28 0.65 -9.80
CA LEU A 36 13.14 1.63 -9.15
C LEU A 36 13.37 1.29 -7.68
N LEU A 37 12.31 0.95 -6.95
CA LEU A 37 12.43 0.56 -5.54
C LEU A 37 13.28 -0.71 -5.37
N GLN A 38 13.13 -1.67 -6.26
CA GLN A 38 13.93 -2.89 -6.27
C GLN A 38 15.42 -2.58 -6.50
N VAL A 39 15.72 -1.74 -7.50
CA VAL A 39 17.10 -1.34 -7.81
C VAL A 39 17.72 -0.55 -6.64
N LEU A 40 16.97 0.36 -6.04
CA LEU A 40 17.43 1.12 -4.88
C LEU A 40 17.71 0.20 -3.69
N SER A 41 16.88 -0.80 -3.46
CA SER A 41 17.09 -1.81 -2.41
C SER A 41 18.41 -2.55 -2.60
N VAL A 42 18.71 -2.98 -3.82
CA VAL A 42 19.99 -3.63 -4.16
C VAL A 42 21.17 -2.67 -4.00
N MET A 43 21.06 -1.43 -4.47
CA MET A 43 22.16 -0.45 -4.43
C MET A 43 22.48 0.04 -3.03
N LEU A 44 21.47 0.20 -2.18
CA LEU A 44 21.58 0.76 -0.83
C LEU A 44 21.63 -0.30 0.28
N GLY A 45 21.67 -1.57 -0.11
CA GLY A 45 21.69 -2.70 0.82
C GLY A 45 20.31 -3.04 1.38
N GLU A 46 20.22 -3.45 2.64
CA GLU A 46 19.01 -4.04 3.25
C GLU A 46 17.87 -3.05 3.52
N GLN A 47 17.86 -1.86 2.93
CA GLN A 47 16.78 -0.90 3.13
C GLN A 47 15.50 -1.38 2.45
N ILE A 48 14.41 -1.32 3.18
CA ILE A 48 13.08 -1.66 2.68
C ILE A 48 12.37 -0.38 2.28
N TYR A 49 11.91 -0.34 1.05
CA TYR A 49 11.11 0.76 0.52
C TYR A 49 9.63 0.41 0.58
N VAL A 50 8.82 1.42 0.82
CA VAL A 50 7.37 1.26 0.94
C VAL A 50 6.69 1.96 -0.22
N PHE A 51 5.86 1.23 -0.94
CA PHE A 51 4.96 1.78 -1.96
C PHE A 51 3.60 2.05 -1.32
N CYS A 52 3.20 3.30 -1.26
CA CYS A 52 1.91 3.70 -0.73
C CYS A 52 0.97 4.08 -1.87
N SER A 53 -0.14 3.38 -1.98
CA SER A 53 -1.15 3.64 -3.00
C SER A 53 -2.55 3.27 -2.52
N ASP A 54 -3.53 4.04 -2.94
CA ASP A 54 -4.94 3.71 -2.72
C ASP A 54 -5.51 2.82 -3.85
N ASP A 55 -4.80 2.67 -4.94
CA ASP A 55 -5.18 1.78 -6.04
C ASP A 55 -4.85 0.32 -5.69
N ARG A 56 -5.90 -0.48 -5.57
CA ARG A 56 -5.77 -1.92 -5.25
C ARG A 56 -4.98 -2.69 -6.32
N ASN A 57 -5.16 -2.36 -7.59
CA ASN A 57 -4.46 -3.05 -8.68
C ASN A 57 -2.95 -2.75 -8.62
N ALA A 58 -2.58 -1.49 -8.35
CA ALA A 58 -1.19 -1.11 -8.12
C ALA A 58 -0.60 -1.85 -6.91
N ARG A 59 -1.32 -1.90 -5.79
CA ARG A 59 -0.88 -2.63 -4.59
C ARG A 59 -0.71 -4.13 -4.86
N ASN A 60 -1.64 -4.76 -5.57
CA ASN A 60 -1.54 -6.17 -5.95
C ASN A 60 -0.33 -6.40 -6.85
N GLY A 61 -0.07 -5.50 -7.80
CA GLY A 61 1.13 -5.55 -8.63
C GLY A 61 2.42 -5.46 -7.83
N ALA A 62 2.46 -4.60 -6.81
CA ALA A 62 3.63 -4.45 -5.94
C ALA A 62 3.99 -5.74 -5.19
N THR A 63 3.04 -6.62 -4.91
CA THR A 63 3.32 -7.89 -4.20
C THR A 63 4.15 -8.88 -5.01
N ASN A 64 4.34 -8.66 -6.30
CA ASN A 64 5.20 -9.47 -7.16
C ASN A 64 6.70 -9.14 -6.97
N PHE A 65 7.03 -8.08 -6.24
CA PHE A 65 8.39 -7.63 -5.99
C PHE A 65 8.77 -7.93 -4.54
N GLU A 66 9.86 -8.68 -4.33
CA GLU A 66 10.24 -9.18 -3.00
C GLU A 66 10.55 -8.08 -1.99
N ASP A 67 11.27 -7.04 -2.44
CA ASP A 67 11.77 -5.97 -1.57
C ASP A 67 10.83 -4.76 -1.51
N VAL A 68 9.65 -4.85 -2.12
CA VAL A 68 8.66 -3.77 -2.10
C VAL A 68 7.55 -4.13 -1.13
N ARG A 69 7.44 -3.36 -0.06
CA ARG A 69 6.27 -3.40 0.81
C ARG A 69 5.21 -2.44 0.27
N CYS A 70 3.97 -2.87 0.32
CA CYS A 70 2.86 -2.05 -0.12
C CYS A 70 1.92 -1.74 1.03
N ILE A 71 1.52 -0.49 1.13
CA ILE A 71 0.50 -0.04 2.08
C ILE A 71 -0.56 0.80 1.38
N SER A 72 -1.79 0.74 1.89
CA SER A 72 -2.84 1.67 1.48
C SER A 72 -2.76 2.96 2.29
N LEU A 73 -3.42 4.02 1.83
CA LEU A 73 -3.50 5.28 2.59
C LEU A 73 -4.14 5.07 3.97
N VAL A 74 -5.13 4.19 4.05
CA VAL A 74 -5.79 3.85 5.33
C VAL A 74 -4.87 3.04 6.23
N SER A 75 -4.11 2.11 5.69
CA SER A 75 -3.19 1.29 6.49
C SER A 75 -2.00 2.06 7.06
N VAL A 76 -1.75 3.29 6.60
CA VAL A 76 -0.78 4.18 7.25
C VAL A 76 -1.13 4.40 8.72
N PHE A 77 -2.41 4.55 9.05
CA PHE A 77 -2.84 4.71 10.45
C PHE A 77 -2.58 3.46 11.29
N SER A 78 -2.72 2.28 10.69
CA SER A 78 -2.32 1.02 11.36
C SER A 78 -0.82 1.01 11.70
N ARG A 79 0.00 1.48 10.78
CA ARG A 79 1.45 1.61 11.00
C ARG A 79 1.79 2.63 12.08
N LEU A 80 1.16 3.78 12.05
CA LEU A 80 1.36 4.82 13.07
C LEU A 80 1.00 4.30 14.46
N LYS A 81 -0.09 3.54 14.57
CA LYS A 81 -0.47 2.88 15.82
C LYS A 81 0.60 1.88 16.29
N GLU A 82 1.01 0.97 15.42
CA GLU A 82 1.91 -0.14 15.79
C GLU A 82 3.37 0.31 15.98
N GLU A 83 3.85 1.22 15.14
CA GLU A 83 5.26 1.58 15.09
C GLU A 83 5.58 2.89 15.82
N ALA A 84 4.62 3.81 15.92
CA ALA A 84 4.80 5.12 16.55
C ALA A 84 3.94 5.34 17.79
N ASN A 85 3.18 4.33 18.22
CA ASN A 85 2.30 4.39 19.39
C ASN A 85 1.26 5.52 19.34
N TRP A 86 0.79 5.86 18.14
CA TRP A 86 -0.26 6.86 17.99
C TRP A 86 -1.57 6.35 18.62
N THR A 87 -2.28 7.28 19.25
CA THR A 87 -3.68 7.08 19.69
C THR A 87 -4.64 7.61 18.62
N PHE A 88 -5.92 7.31 18.78
CA PHE A 88 -6.96 7.87 17.92
C PHE A 88 -6.95 9.41 17.97
N GLU A 89 -6.77 9.98 19.15
CA GLU A 89 -6.71 11.44 19.35
C GLU A 89 -5.54 12.07 18.58
N ASP A 90 -4.38 11.42 18.54
CA ASP A 90 -3.23 11.89 17.76
C ASP A 90 -3.56 11.92 16.26
N ALA A 91 -4.30 10.94 15.78
CA ALA A 91 -4.64 10.77 14.37
C ALA A 91 -5.86 11.59 13.93
N GLU A 92 -6.74 11.97 14.84
CA GLU A 92 -8.06 12.55 14.54
C GLU A 92 -8.04 13.70 13.54
N PRO A 93 -7.14 14.71 13.65
CA PRO A 93 -7.11 15.80 12.67
C PRO A 93 -6.81 15.32 11.24
N TYR A 94 -5.96 14.33 11.11
CA TYR A 94 -5.60 13.74 9.81
C TYR A 94 -6.71 12.84 9.27
N ILE A 95 -7.40 12.13 10.15
CA ILE A 95 -8.57 11.31 9.81
C ILE A 95 -9.67 12.18 9.22
N GLU A 96 -9.98 13.31 9.82
CA GLU A 96 -10.99 14.23 9.30
C GLU A 96 -10.63 14.75 7.91
N SER A 97 -9.37 15.12 7.69
CA SER A 97 -8.88 15.54 6.37
C SER A 97 -8.99 14.43 5.34
N LEU A 98 -8.66 13.19 5.72
CA LEU A 98 -8.73 12.03 4.83
C LEU A 98 -10.18 11.71 4.47
N ILE A 99 -11.09 11.76 5.44
CA ILE A 99 -12.53 11.52 5.20
C ILE A 99 -13.08 12.57 4.24
N ALA A 100 -12.75 13.84 4.44
CA ALA A 100 -13.17 14.92 3.55
C ALA A 100 -12.68 14.69 2.12
N PHE A 101 -11.41 14.29 1.95
CA PHE A 101 -10.84 13.95 0.65
C PHE A 101 -11.61 12.82 -0.04
N TYR A 102 -11.90 11.74 0.68
CA TYR A 102 -12.63 10.61 0.10
C TYR A 102 -14.09 10.96 -0.22
N GLN A 103 -14.75 11.79 0.58
CA GLN A 103 -16.10 12.26 0.29
C GLN A 103 -16.16 13.07 -0.99
N ASP A 104 -15.17 13.95 -1.22
CA ASP A 104 -15.05 14.72 -2.46
C ASP A 104 -14.85 13.84 -3.70
N HIS A 105 -14.28 12.63 -3.50
CA HIS A 105 -14.11 11.63 -4.55
C HIS A 105 -15.23 10.56 -4.55
N HIS A 106 -16.36 10.86 -3.92
CA HIS A 106 -17.53 9.97 -3.83
C HIS A 106 -17.23 8.61 -3.20
N GLN A 107 -16.24 8.53 -2.33
CA GLN A 107 -15.89 7.32 -1.59
C GLN A 107 -16.22 7.51 -0.11
N THR A 108 -17.24 6.81 0.38
CA THR A 108 -17.72 6.92 1.77
C THR A 108 -17.43 5.67 2.59
N THR A 109 -17.01 4.60 1.92
CA THR A 109 -16.71 3.31 2.55
C THR A 109 -15.36 2.77 2.08
N PHE A 110 -14.72 1.99 2.94
CA PHE A 110 -13.56 1.18 2.57
C PHE A 110 -13.92 -0.30 2.50
N ARG A 111 -13.19 -1.01 1.66
CA ARG A 111 -13.27 -2.48 1.62
C ARG A 111 -12.30 -3.06 2.63
N VAL A 112 -12.83 -3.91 3.51
CA VAL A 112 -12.04 -4.69 4.45
C VAL A 112 -12.39 -6.16 4.29
N MET A 113 -11.45 -7.03 4.65
CA MET A 113 -11.66 -8.47 4.57
C MET A 113 -12.24 -9.00 5.88
N GLU A 114 -13.23 -9.87 5.77
CA GLU A 114 -13.79 -10.55 6.93
C GLU A 114 -12.77 -11.52 7.57
N ALA A 115 -12.98 -11.85 8.84
CA ALA A 115 -12.12 -12.76 9.58
C ALA A 115 -12.24 -14.23 9.14
N SER A 116 -13.25 -14.58 8.34
CA SER A 116 -13.50 -15.94 7.90
C SER A 116 -12.41 -16.45 6.94
N GLU A 117 -12.28 -17.78 6.82
CA GLU A 117 -11.34 -18.41 5.87
C GLU A 117 -11.74 -18.15 4.41
N VAL A 118 -13.02 -17.92 4.16
CA VAL A 118 -13.53 -17.48 2.86
C VAL A 118 -13.18 -16.00 2.73
N ARG A 119 -12.42 -15.65 1.68
CA ARG A 119 -12.02 -14.28 1.37
C ARG A 119 -13.24 -13.43 0.98
N ARG A 120 -13.97 -13.00 1.98
CA ARG A 120 -15.08 -12.07 1.81
C ARG A 120 -14.64 -10.65 2.07
N LEU A 121 -15.03 -9.76 1.16
CA LEU A 121 -14.88 -8.33 1.33
C LEU A 121 -16.20 -7.73 1.77
N GLN A 122 -16.13 -6.83 2.74
CA GLN A 122 -17.27 -6.01 3.13
C GLN A 122 -16.90 -4.53 3.03
N ARG A 123 -17.91 -3.70 2.84
CA ARG A 123 -17.74 -2.25 2.80
C ARG A 123 -18.16 -1.65 4.14
N ILE A 124 -17.26 -0.91 4.75
CA ILE A 124 -17.47 -0.30 6.06
C ILE A 124 -17.28 1.21 5.93
N PRO A 125 -18.09 2.03 6.62
CA PRO A 125 -17.91 3.48 6.63
C PRO A 125 -16.47 3.87 6.99
N CYS A 126 -15.92 4.84 6.28
CA CYS A 126 -14.52 5.25 6.44
C CYS A 126 -14.16 5.57 7.91
N ARG A 127 -15.02 6.31 8.61
CA ARG A 127 -14.78 6.65 10.01
C ARG A 127 -14.74 5.41 10.90
N GLN A 128 -15.61 4.45 10.67
CA GLN A 128 -15.64 3.21 11.44
C GLN A 128 -14.36 2.40 11.24
N VAL A 129 -13.88 2.27 10.00
CA VAL A 129 -12.60 1.57 9.73
C VAL A 129 -11.46 2.22 10.50
N LEU A 130 -11.36 3.54 10.47
CA LEU A 130 -10.30 4.27 11.15
C LEU A 130 -10.40 4.12 12.68
N GLN A 131 -11.59 4.15 13.26
CA GLN A 131 -11.79 3.86 14.68
C GLN A 131 -11.38 2.43 15.04
N GLU A 132 -11.75 1.46 14.22
CA GLU A 132 -11.45 0.04 14.45
C GLU A 132 -9.95 -0.28 14.27
N ILE A 133 -9.23 0.47 13.44
CA ILE A 133 -7.76 0.39 13.37
C ILE A 133 -7.16 0.68 14.75
N PHE A 134 -7.53 1.78 15.38
CA PHE A 134 -7.00 2.15 16.70
C PHE A 134 -7.50 1.24 17.83
N ASN A 135 -8.60 0.56 17.64
CA ASN A 135 -9.09 -0.48 18.55
C ASN A 135 -8.40 -1.85 18.32
N GLY A 136 -7.46 -1.93 17.40
CA GLY A 136 -6.71 -3.15 17.14
C GLY A 136 -7.52 -4.27 16.50
N LYS A 137 -8.56 -3.96 15.73
CA LYS A 137 -9.48 -4.94 15.14
C LYS A 137 -8.94 -5.60 13.86
N PHE A 138 -7.88 -5.06 13.26
CA PHE A 138 -7.37 -5.50 11.97
C PHE A 138 -5.97 -6.06 12.04
N ILE A 139 -5.65 -6.94 11.08
CA ILE A 139 -4.31 -7.21 10.62
C ILE A 139 -4.14 -6.63 9.22
N GLU A 140 -2.93 -6.23 8.88
CA GLU A 140 -2.59 -5.76 7.55
C GLU A 140 -2.02 -6.90 6.72
N LEU A 141 -2.57 -7.09 5.52
CA LEU A 141 -2.09 -8.08 4.57
C LEU A 141 -0.95 -7.51 3.72
N LYS A 142 -0.22 -8.38 3.03
CA LYS A 142 0.95 -8.02 2.21
C LYS A 142 0.65 -6.92 1.18
N ASN A 143 -0.57 -6.89 0.63
CA ASN A 143 -1.00 -5.88 -0.34
C ASN A 143 -1.58 -4.61 0.28
N GLY A 144 -1.44 -4.42 1.59
CA GLY A 144 -1.98 -3.25 2.31
C GLY A 144 -3.47 -3.32 2.62
N MET A 145 -4.15 -4.41 2.30
CA MET A 145 -5.55 -4.60 2.68
C MET A 145 -5.66 -4.94 4.16
N LEU A 146 -6.69 -4.42 4.82
CA LEU A 146 -7.00 -4.75 6.21
C LEU A 146 -7.96 -5.94 6.28
N ARG A 147 -7.69 -6.84 7.20
CA ARG A 147 -8.56 -7.98 7.53
C ARG A 147 -8.88 -7.97 9.00
N TYR A 148 -10.15 -8.23 9.35
CA TYR A 148 -10.53 -8.39 10.75
C TYR A 148 -9.76 -9.55 11.40
N LYS A 149 -9.34 -9.36 12.63
CA LYS A 149 -8.80 -10.44 13.47
C LYS A 149 -9.91 -11.46 13.76
N ARG A 150 -9.51 -12.68 13.89
CA ARG A 150 -10.40 -13.77 14.34
C ARG A 150 -10.69 -13.67 15.83
#